data_d51cbb6f75629cb3a6ec4b843f499a4e
#
_entry.id   d51cbb6f75629cb3a6ec4b843f499a4e
#
_cell.length_a   1.000
_cell.length_b   1.000
_cell.length_c   1.000
_cell.angle_alpha   90.00
_cell.angle_beta   90.00
_cell.angle_gamma   90.00
#
_symmetry.space_group_name_H-M   'P 1'
#
loop_
_entity.id
_entity.type
_entity.pdbx_description
1 polymer ?
#
loop_
_entity_poly.entity_id
_entity_poly.type
_entity_poly.pdbx_seq_one_letter_code
_entity_poly.pdbx_strand_id
1 'polypeptide(L)'
;MDGDTICLRHETDDDRTVFITQVTDGKFSFSGETSSVTLCHIWTKKNPQNTVSFFLEPARITVELSLTPERNRVSGTTINNTWQQLNDSIQLLGQEVVRTSLLPMADSTTQMLRVKTIDSLHRKMSDCILNTARHNSDNPIGQYIKKNYKAPEFK
;
A
#
# COMPACT_ATOMS: atom_id res chain seq x y z
N MET A 1 5.91 -6.17 -20.90
CA MET A 1 4.57 -6.42 -20.30
C MET A 1 3.43 -6.53 -21.34
N ASP A 2 3.65 -6.27 -22.61
CA ASP A 2 2.60 -6.42 -23.64
C ASP A 2 2.06 -7.85 -23.68
N GLY A 3 0.73 -7.97 -23.81
CA GLY A 3 0.01 -9.23 -23.73
C GLY A 3 -0.20 -9.77 -22.30
N ASP A 4 0.30 -9.11 -21.27
CA ASP A 4 0.03 -9.48 -19.87
C ASP A 4 -1.42 -9.17 -19.51
N THR A 5 -2.00 -10.03 -18.68
CA THR A 5 -3.34 -9.82 -18.13
C THR A 5 -3.24 -9.05 -16.83
N ILE A 6 -3.95 -7.94 -16.74
CA ILE A 6 -4.12 -7.17 -15.51
C ILE A 6 -5.46 -7.58 -14.88
N CYS A 7 -5.41 -7.83 -13.59
CA CYS A 7 -6.54 -8.20 -12.76
C CYS A 7 -6.86 -7.08 -11.77
N LEU A 8 -8.13 -6.80 -11.57
CA LEU A 8 -8.63 -5.82 -10.60
C LEU A 8 -9.76 -6.43 -9.78
N ARG A 9 -9.72 -6.23 -8.48
CA ARG A 9 -10.77 -6.66 -7.55
C ARG A 9 -11.07 -5.55 -6.55
N HIS A 10 -12.36 -5.38 -6.25
CA HIS A 10 -12.81 -4.54 -5.14
C HIS A 10 -12.60 -5.27 -3.81
N GLU A 11 -12.19 -4.56 -2.79
CA GLU A 11 -12.17 -5.07 -1.42
C GLU A 11 -13.55 -4.89 -0.80
N THR A 12 -14.43 -5.87 -1.07
CA THR A 12 -15.77 -5.96 -0.45
C THR A 12 -15.89 -7.32 0.23
N ASP A 13 -16.69 -7.38 1.30
CA ASP A 13 -16.82 -8.61 2.09
C ASP A 13 -17.50 -9.74 1.29
N ASP A 14 -18.32 -9.41 0.28
CA ASP A 14 -19.17 -10.36 -0.44
C ASP A 14 -18.83 -10.54 -1.93
N ASP A 15 -18.10 -9.62 -2.55
CA ASP A 15 -17.83 -9.65 -3.99
C ASP A 15 -16.39 -10.10 -4.28
N ARG A 16 -16.27 -11.30 -4.86
CA ARG A 16 -15.00 -11.88 -5.33
C ARG A 16 -14.78 -11.70 -6.83
N THR A 17 -15.55 -10.87 -7.48
CA THR A 17 -15.45 -10.63 -8.92
C THR A 17 -14.09 -10.03 -9.25
N VAL A 18 -13.42 -10.61 -10.24
CA VAL A 18 -12.16 -10.12 -10.78
C VAL A 18 -12.42 -9.58 -12.19
N PHE A 19 -12.15 -8.30 -12.38
CA PHE A 19 -12.15 -7.66 -13.70
C PHE A 19 -10.78 -7.85 -14.33
N ILE A 20 -10.75 -8.08 -15.63
CA ILE A 20 -9.50 -8.29 -16.37
C ILE A 20 -9.41 -7.39 -17.59
N THR A 21 -8.19 -6.98 -17.91
CA THR A 21 -7.82 -6.31 -19.17
C THR A 21 -6.44 -6.77 -19.60
N GLN A 22 -6.08 -6.49 -20.84
CA GLN A 22 -4.75 -6.81 -21.36
C GLN A 22 -3.90 -5.55 -21.52
N VAL A 23 -2.59 -5.72 -21.37
CA VAL A 23 -1.62 -4.68 -21.67
C VAL A 23 -1.39 -4.62 -23.17
N THR A 24 -1.55 -3.44 -23.74
CA THR A 24 -1.25 -3.13 -25.14
C THR A 24 -0.40 -1.87 -25.19
N ASP A 25 0.72 -1.90 -25.90
CA ASP A 25 1.69 -0.80 -25.97
C ASP A 25 2.11 -0.28 -24.57
N GLY A 26 2.33 -1.21 -23.63
CA GLY A 26 2.71 -0.90 -22.26
C GLY A 26 1.61 -0.25 -21.42
N LYS A 27 0.37 -0.19 -21.90
CA LYS A 27 -0.78 0.45 -21.23
C LYS A 27 -1.93 -0.51 -21.02
N PHE A 28 -2.70 -0.24 -19.98
CA PHE A 28 -3.97 -0.91 -19.74
C PHE A 28 -5.00 0.11 -19.23
N SER A 29 -6.27 -0.22 -19.29
CA SER A 29 -7.33 0.61 -18.73
C SER A 29 -8.50 -0.22 -18.23
N PHE A 30 -9.15 0.29 -17.21
CA PHE A 30 -10.48 -0.10 -16.76
C PHE A 30 -11.37 1.12 -16.80
N SER A 31 -12.60 0.95 -17.20
CA SER A 31 -13.62 2.00 -17.16
C SER A 31 -14.93 1.43 -16.62
N GLY A 32 -15.67 2.26 -15.92
CA GLY A 32 -16.95 1.86 -15.32
C GLY A 32 -17.52 2.97 -14.47
N GLU A 33 -18.60 2.65 -13.78
CA GLU A 33 -19.26 3.54 -12.84
C GLU A 33 -19.01 3.08 -11.42
N THR A 34 -18.89 4.01 -10.48
CA THR A 34 -18.84 3.72 -9.05
C THR A 34 -19.79 4.65 -8.31
N SER A 35 -20.56 4.08 -7.39
CA SER A 35 -21.49 4.83 -6.52
C SER A 35 -20.87 5.16 -5.16
N SER A 36 -19.73 4.53 -4.82
CA SER A 36 -19.06 4.73 -3.55
C SER A 36 -17.55 4.58 -3.70
N VAL A 37 -16.80 5.22 -2.82
CA VAL A 37 -15.35 5.05 -2.76
C VAL A 37 -15.03 3.72 -2.11
N THR A 38 -14.30 2.87 -2.83
CA THR A 38 -13.97 1.50 -2.42
C THR A 38 -12.48 1.24 -2.62
N LEU A 39 -11.84 0.56 -1.67
CA LEU A 39 -10.48 0.09 -1.88
C LEU A 39 -10.48 -1.02 -2.92
N CYS A 40 -9.58 -0.91 -3.87
CA CYS A 40 -9.37 -1.90 -4.93
C CYS A 40 -7.94 -2.41 -4.91
N HIS A 41 -7.77 -3.62 -5.42
CA HIS A 41 -6.47 -4.26 -5.62
C HIS A 41 -6.27 -4.54 -7.10
N ILE A 42 -5.08 -4.24 -7.60
CA ILE A 42 -4.69 -4.47 -8.99
C ILE A 42 -3.35 -5.18 -9.07
N TRP A 43 -3.23 -6.17 -9.93
CA TRP A 43 -2.02 -6.97 -10.11
C TRP A 43 -1.92 -7.54 -11.52
N THR A 44 -0.73 -7.99 -11.90
CA THR A 44 -0.57 -8.78 -13.13
C THR A 44 -0.85 -10.25 -12.83
N LYS A 45 -1.54 -10.95 -13.72
CA LYS A 45 -1.82 -12.38 -13.57
C LYS A 45 -0.55 -13.23 -13.43
N LYS A 46 0.56 -12.80 -14.04
CA LYS A 46 1.86 -13.47 -13.96
C LYS A 46 2.52 -13.32 -12.59
N ASN A 47 2.27 -12.22 -11.88
CA ASN A 47 2.87 -11.95 -10.57
C ASN A 47 1.82 -11.41 -9.59
N PRO A 48 0.95 -12.27 -9.05
CA PRO A 48 -0.10 -11.85 -8.13
C PRO A 48 0.41 -11.35 -6.77
N GLN A 49 1.68 -11.62 -6.44
CA GLN A 49 2.30 -11.11 -5.21
C GLN A 49 2.59 -9.60 -5.30
N ASN A 50 2.77 -9.07 -6.52
CA ASN A 50 2.97 -7.66 -6.76
C ASN A 50 1.62 -6.95 -6.95
N THR A 51 0.91 -6.75 -5.85
CA THR A 51 -0.41 -6.12 -5.82
C THR A 51 -0.30 -4.65 -5.40
N VAL A 52 -1.03 -3.79 -6.08
CA VAL A 52 -1.20 -2.37 -5.74
C VAL A 52 -2.62 -2.15 -5.24
N SER A 53 -2.74 -1.42 -4.14
CA SER A 53 -4.04 -0.99 -3.60
C SER A 53 -4.29 0.48 -3.90
N PHE A 54 -5.51 0.81 -4.26
CA PHE A 54 -5.94 2.19 -4.51
C PHE A 54 -7.42 2.37 -4.19
N PHE A 55 -7.84 3.60 -3.94
CA PHE A 55 -9.25 3.94 -3.73
C PHE A 55 -9.90 4.26 -5.08
N LEU A 56 -10.91 3.48 -5.44
CA LEU A 56 -11.73 3.74 -6.61
C LEU A 56 -12.69 4.90 -6.31
N GLU A 57 -12.62 5.95 -7.12
CA GLU A 57 -13.42 7.15 -7.03
C GLU A 57 -14.03 7.46 -8.43
N PRO A 58 -15.11 8.26 -8.53
CA PRO A 58 -15.64 8.72 -9.82
C PRO A 58 -14.71 9.78 -10.43
N ALA A 59 -13.48 9.40 -10.75
CA ALA A 59 -12.41 10.25 -11.25
C ALA A 59 -11.42 9.43 -12.08
N ARG A 60 -10.49 10.11 -12.74
CA ARG A 60 -9.40 9.46 -13.44
C ARG A 60 -8.28 9.13 -12.46
N ILE A 61 -7.98 7.85 -12.32
CA ILE A 61 -6.93 7.33 -11.45
C ILE A 61 -5.85 6.73 -12.33
N THR A 62 -4.59 7.03 -12.05
CA THR A 62 -3.44 6.46 -12.74
C THR A 62 -2.74 5.46 -11.82
N VAL A 63 -2.53 4.26 -12.33
CA VAL A 63 -1.79 3.20 -11.65
C VAL A 63 -0.61 2.79 -12.52
N GLU A 64 0.59 2.88 -11.97
CA GLU A 64 1.82 2.42 -12.60
C GLU A 64 2.27 1.12 -11.93
N LEU A 65 2.25 0.03 -12.71
CA LEU A 65 2.74 -1.28 -12.27
C LEU A 65 4.16 -1.49 -12.78
N SER A 66 5.06 -1.77 -11.87
CA SER A 66 6.46 -2.08 -12.15
C SER A 66 6.77 -3.55 -11.84
N LEU A 67 7.82 -4.09 -12.44
CA LEU A 67 8.38 -5.39 -12.04
C LEU A 67 8.97 -5.33 -10.63
N THR A 68 9.33 -4.14 -10.18
CA THR A 68 9.84 -3.86 -8.84
C THR A 68 8.70 -3.25 -8.03
N PRO A 69 8.13 -3.95 -7.03
CA PRO A 69 6.97 -3.49 -6.27
C PRO A 69 7.14 -2.09 -5.65
N GLU A 70 8.35 -1.76 -5.23
CA GLU A 70 8.69 -0.47 -4.63
C GLU A 70 8.55 0.71 -5.60
N ARG A 71 8.45 0.45 -6.89
CA ARG A 71 8.24 1.45 -7.94
C ARG A 71 6.80 1.56 -8.42
N ASN A 72 5.91 0.76 -7.87
CA ASN A 72 4.48 0.92 -8.14
C ASN A 72 4.00 2.27 -7.64
N ARG A 73 3.13 2.93 -8.39
CA ARG A 73 2.58 4.25 -8.06
C ARG A 73 1.10 4.33 -8.35
N VAL A 74 0.41 5.08 -7.50
CA VAL A 74 -0.99 5.45 -7.68
C VAL A 74 -1.10 6.97 -7.56
N SER A 75 -1.86 7.59 -8.47
CA SER A 75 -2.05 9.04 -8.50
C SER A 75 -3.36 9.42 -9.20
N GLY A 76 -3.63 10.71 -9.25
CA GLY A 76 -4.74 11.28 -10.01
C GLY A 76 -5.85 11.86 -9.15
N THR A 77 -5.93 11.51 -7.87
CA THR A 77 -6.88 12.09 -6.91
C THR A 77 -6.20 12.45 -5.60
N THR A 78 -6.78 13.35 -4.83
CA THR A 78 -6.24 13.73 -3.51
C THR A 78 -6.16 12.51 -2.57
N ILE A 79 -7.19 11.67 -2.57
CA ILE A 79 -7.22 10.45 -1.74
C ILE A 79 -6.10 9.50 -2.13
N ASN A 80 -5.96 9.20 -3.41
CA ASN A 80 -4.93 8.28 -3.88
C ASN A 80 -3.51 8.84 -3.75
N ASN A 81 -3.33 10.14 -3.92
CA ASN A 81 -2.04 10.79 -3.66
C ASN A 81 -1.64 10.68 -2.18
N THR A 82 -2.58 10.92 -1.26
CA THR A 82 -2.36 10.76 0.19
C THR A 82 -2.07 9.30 0.54
N TRP A 83 -2.81 8.36 -0.04
CA TRP A 83 -2.60 6.92 0.14
C TRP A 83 -1.21 6.49 -0.33
N GLN A 84 -0.77 6.99 -1.48
CA GLN A 84 0.58 6.73 -1.99
C GLN A 84 1.67 7.28 -1.05
N GLN A 85 1.50 8.50 -0.54
CA GLN A 85 2.44 9.08 0.42
C GLN A 85 2.57 8.26 1.71
N LEU A 86 1.45 7.75 2.24
CA LEU A 86 1.48 6.85 3.39
C LEU A 86 2.24 5.57 3.07
N ASN A 87 1.94 4.94 1.94
CA ASN A 87 2.60 3.70 1.52
C ASN A 87 4.11 3.91 1.32
N ASP A 88 4.53 5.02 0.72
CA ASP A 88 5.94 5.37 0.56
C ASP A 88 6.65 5.50 1.91
N SER A 89 6.02 6.16 2.88
CA SER A 89 6.58 6.33 4.23
C SER A 89 6.74 5.00 4.95
N ILE A 90 5.73 4.14 4.88
CA ILE A 90 5.76 2.79 5.49
C ILE A 90 6.83 1.93 4.81
N GLN A 91 6.94 2.00 3.50
CA GLN A 91 7.95 1.25 2.75
C GLN A 91 9.37 1.66 3.13
N LEU A 92 9.66 2.96 3.22
CA LEU A 92 10.97 3.46 3.64
C LEU A 92 11.33 3.00 5.05
N LEU A 93 10.40 3.10 6.00
CA LEU A 93 10.62 2.62 7.36
C LEU A 93 10.80 1.10 7.40
N GLY A 94 10.05 0.34 6.60
CA GLY A 94 10.20 -1.11 6.47
C GLY A 94 11.58 -1.51 5.92
N GLN A 95 12.10 -0.79 4.93
CA GLN A 95 13.45 -1.00 4.41
C GLN A 95 14.52 -0.75 5.50
N GLU A 96 14.35 0.28 6.35
CA GLU A 96 15.22 0.54 7.48
C GLU A 96 15.18 -0.58 8.53
N VAL A 97 13.99 -1.15 8.80
CA VAL A 97 13.86 -2.32 9.68
C VAL A 97 14.67 -3.51 9.13
N VAL A 98 14.50 -3.81 7.85
CA VAL A 98 15.25 -4.91 7.19
C VAL A 98 16.74 -4.65 7.25
N ARG A 99 17.18 -3.45 6.88
CA ARG A 99 18.61 -3.08 6.92
C ARG A 99 19.18 -3.23 8.34
N THR A 100 18.48 -2.73 9.35
CA THR A 100 18.89 -2.84 10.76
C THR A 100 18.96 -4.31 11.20
N SER A 101 18.00 -5.13 10.77
CA SER A 101 17.97 -6.56 11.12
C SER A 101 19.12 -7.37 10.51
N LEU A 102 19.73 -6.90 9.44
CA LEU A 102 20.84 -7.55 8.76
C LEU A 102 22.22 -7.10 9.25
N LEU A 103 22.30 -6.11 10.15
CA LEU A 103 23.58 -5.66 10.71
C LEU A 103 24.20 -6.77 11.56
N PRO A 104 25.54 -6.94 11.52
CA PRO A 104 26.24 -7.91 12.35
C PRO A 104 26.02 -7.65 13.85
N MET A 105 25.85 -8.71 14.61
CA MET A 105 25.76 -8.66 16.07
C MET A 105 27.08 -9.14 16.68
N ALA A 106 27.91 -8.18 17.09
CA ALA A 106 29.21 -8.49 17.67
C ALA A 106 29.13 -8.86 19.17
N ASP A 107 28.20 -8.26 19.90
CA ASP A 107 28.04 -8.44 21.35
C ASP A 107 26.59 -8.17 21.79
N SER A 108 26.32 -8.39 23.11
CA SER A 108 25.00 -8.19 23.68
C SER A 108 24.55 -6.72 23.69
N THR A 109 25.47 -5.77 23.78
CA THR A 109 25.18 -4.33 23.73
C THR A 109 24.67 -3.93 22.34
N THR A 110 25.37 -4.39 21.29
CA THR A 110 24.95 -4.18 19.90
C THR A 110 23.59 -4.81 19.61
N GLN A 111 23.35 -6.02 20.13
CA GLN A 111 22.07 -6.70 20.01
C GLN A 111 20.92 -5.89 20.65
N MET A 112 21.14 -5.38 21.88
CA MET A 112 20.16 -4.57 22.59
C MET A 112 19.85 -3.26 21.83
N LEU A 113 20.87 -2.58 21.31
CA LEU A 113 20.71 -1.36 20.52
C LEU A 113 19.90 -1.63 19.24
N ARG A 114 20.17 -2.75 18.57
CA ARG A 114 19.43 -3.17 17.38
C ARG A 114 17.94 -3.37 17.68
N VAL A 115 17.59 -4.07 18.76
CA VAL A 115 16.20 -4.27 19.18
C VAL A 115 15.52 -2.92 19.44
N LYS A 116 16.16 -2.02 20.18
CA LYS A 116 15.61 -0.67 20.45
C LYS A 116 15.40 0.14 19.17
N THR A 117 16.33 0.03 18.22
CA THR A 117 16.20 0.74 16.93
C THR A 117 15.03 0.20 16.11
N ILE A 118 14.85 -1.12 16.04
CA ILE A 118 13.73 -1.75 15.34
C ILE A 118 12.40 -1.38 16.00
N ASP A 119 12.32 -1.39 17.33
CA ASP A 119 11.12 -0.97 18.06
C ASP A 119 10.78 0.50 17.77
N SER A 120 11.79 1.37 17.75
CA SER A 120 11.60 2.78 17.37
C SER A 120 11.06 2.95 15.95
N LEU A 121 11.56 2.18 14.99
CA LEU A 121 11.09 2.19 13.61
C LEU A 121 9.62 1.72 13.51
N HIS A 122 9.25 0.66 14.22
CA HIS A 122 7.88 0.18 14.29
C HIS A 122 6.93 1.22 14.90
N ARG A 123 7.37 1.95 15.95
CA ARG A 123 6.60 3.07 16.52
C ARG A 123 6.38 4.18 15.49
N LYS A 124 7.42 4.55 14.74
CA LYS A 124 7.32 5.55 13.65
C LYS A 124 6.33 5.11 12.56
N MET A 125 6.33 3.83 12.18
CA MET A 125 5.35 3.29 11.24
C MET A 125 3.93 3.42 11.79
N SER A 126 3.71 3.04 13.03
CA SER A 126 2.43 3.18 13.71
C SER A 126 1.97 4.63 13.77
N ASP A 127 2.86 5.55 14.12
CA ASP A 127 2.58 6.99 14.18
C ASP A 127 2.21 7.55 12.80
N CYS A 128 2.89 7.15 11.74
CA CYS A 128 2.55 7.54 10.37
C CYS A 128 1.11 7.12 10.02
N ILE A 129 0.74 5.88 10.32
CA ILE A 129 -0.59 5.35 10.04
C ILE A 129 -1.66 6.10 10.85
N LEU A 130 -1.46 6.25 12.16
CA LEU A 130 -2.41 6.92 13.05
C LEU A 130 -2.54 8.42 12.75
N ASN A 131 -1.44 9.10 12.42
CA ASN A 131 -1.49 10.50 12.03
C ASN A 131 -2.22 10.68 10.69
N THR A 132 -1.98 9.81 9.73
CA THR A 132 -2.73 9.80 8.47
C THR A 132 -4.23 9.61 8.74
N ALA A 133 -4.61 8.69 9.61
CA ALA A 133 -6.01 8.48 9.98
C ALA A 133 -6.65 9.72 10.63
N ARG A 134 -5.92 10.40 11.51
CA ARG A 134 -6.42 11.64 12.18
C ARG A 134 -6.64 12.77 11.18
N HIS A 135 -5.70 13.00 10.27
CA HIS A 135 -5.80 14.06 9.25
C HIS A 135 -6.82 13.73 8.13
N ASN A 136 -7.26 12.50 8.07
CA ASN A 136 -8.21 11.98 7.08
C ASN A 136 -9.45 11.36 7.72
N SER A 137 -9.85 11.82 8.91
CA SER A 137 -10.96 11.24 9.68
C SER A 137 -12.29 11.22 8.92
N ASP A 138 -12.49 12.19 8.04
CA ASP A 138 -13.73 12.42 7.31
C ASP A 138 -13.72 11.84 5.88
N ASN A 139 -12.67 11.14 5.52
CA ASN A 139 -12.54 10.54 4.20
C ASN A 139 -12.28 9.03 4.25
N PRO A 140 -12.38 8.32 3.11
CA PRO A 140 -12.23 6.85 3.05
C PRO A 140 -10.91 6.30 3.61
N ILE A 141 -9.81 7.04 3.54
CA ILE A 141 -8.52 6.59 4.08
C ILE A 141 -8.60 6.43 5.59
N GLY A 142 -9.08 7.45 6.30
CA GLY A 142 -9.23 7.41 7.75
C GLY A 142 -10.22 6.35 8.21
N GLN A 143 -11.33 6.20 7.50
CA GLN A 143 -12.31 5.16 7.76
C GLN A 143 -11.73 3.75 7.56
N TYR A 144 -10.98 3.54 6.50
CA TYR A 144 -10.30 2.28 6.22
C TYR A 144 -9.27 1.94 7.31
N ILE A 145 -8.42 2.89 7.66
CA ILE A 145 -7.40 2.68 8.71
C ILE A 145 -8.08 2.36 10.04
N LYS A 146 -9.10 3.11 10.43
CA LYS A 146 -9.85 2.90 11.68
C LYS A 146 -10.48 1.51 11.75
N LYS A 147 -10.99 1.01 10.64
CA LYS A 147 -11.61 -0.33 10.55
C LYS A 147 -10.58 -1.46 10.59
N ASN A 148 -9.45 -1.29 9.93
CA ASN A 148 -8.55 -2.40 9.61
C ASN A 148 -7.22 -2.38 10.38
N TYR A 149 -6.81 -1.24 10.93
CA TYR A 149 -5.54 -1.10 11.62
C TYR A 149 -5.72 -1.15 13.14
N LYS A 150 -5.03 -2.08 13.77
CA LYS A 150 -4.89 -2.13 15.24
C LYS A 150 -3.46 -1.75 15.58
N ALA A 151 -3.31 -0.64 16.32
CA ALA A 151 -1.99 -0.23 16.79
C ALA A 151 -1.38 -1.31 17.69
N PRO A 152 -0.11 -1.69 17.47
CA PRO A 152 0.57 -2.60 18.37
C PRO A 152 0.74 -1.96 19.75
N GLU A 153 0.61 -2.77 20.79
CA GLU A 153 0.94 -2.36 22.15
C GLU A 153 2.45 -2.42 22.32
N PHE A 154 3.08 -1.26 22.43
CA PHE A 154 4.50 -1.17 22.79
C PHE A 154 4.63 -1.16 24.33
N LYS A 155 5.31 -2.15 24.85
CA LYS A 155 5.64 -2.24 26.28
C LYS A 155 6.83 -1.35 26.62
#